data_5a4fa5fc9666e500f3c3989415f5e54e
#
_entry.id   5a4fa5fc9666e500f3c3989415f5e54e
#
_cell.length_a   1.000
_cell.length_b   1.000
_cell.length_c   1.000
_cell.angle_alpha   90.00
_cell.angle_beta   90.00
_cell.angle_gamma   90.00
#
_symmetry.space_group_name_H-M   'P 1'
#
loop_
_entity.id
_entity.type
_entity.pdbx_description
1 polymer ?
#
loop_
_entity_poly.entity_id
_entity_poly.type
_entity_poly.pdbx_seq_one_letter_code
_entity_poly.pdbx_strand_id
1 'polypeptide(L)'
;KVRSPGGEEIPVISSRLEQEVEYSFVYGRSRIRIDYRLNDLATGSEVAVVRLEEPAAGVWTFQLVQESAGYGAFHMWLPIRQFVDGSVEFLRPNPDSTLTAPAYAEDVLGVSAYNSRNNSFYVNSGRGFALDGRIKPELAAPGVDLSVASGMLRGSTVVASASGTSLAAAVMSGACAQFLQWCVQDGNYPDINGTSLINFFVRGAARDASQSYPNRTFGFGKLDVAGVFDWIAGIVRG
;
A
#
# COMPACT_ATOMS: atom_id res chain seq x y z
N LYS A 1 16.74 21.05 2.87
CA LYS A 1 18.12 21.00 3.33
C LYS A 1 18.52 19.53 3.56
N VAL A 2 19.71 19.14 3.12
CA VAL A 2 20.23 17.79 3.33
C VAL A 2 21.60 17.88 3.99
N ARG A 3 21.86 16.98 4.94
CA ARG A 3 23.16 16.84 5.60
C ARG A 3 23.69 15.43 5.38
N SER A 4 24.90 15.33 4.88
CA SER A 4 25.64 14.09 4.70
C SER A 4 26.19 13.54 6.03
N PRO A 5 26.57 12.25 6.08
CA PRO A 5 27.25 11.67 7.25
C PRO A 5 28.58 12.40 7.59
N GLY A 6 29.26 12.96 6.58
CA GLY A 6 30.49 13.75 6.74
C GLY A 6 30.26 15.18 7.25
N GLY A 7 29.01 15.57 7.47
CA GLY A 7 28.66 16.89 7.99
C GLY A 7 28.51 17.99 6.93
N GLU A 8 28.71 17.69 5.64
CA GLU A 8 28.44 18.65 4.58
C GLU A 8 26.94 18.89 4.45
N GLU A 9 26.56 20.12 4.20
CA GLU A 9 25.17 20.52 4.09
C GLU A 9 24.85 21.13 2.72
N ILE A 10 23.77 20.67 2.13
CA ILE A 10 23.15 21.34 1.00
C ILE A 10 22.15 22.36 1.56
N PRO A 11 22.15 23.61 1.06
CA PRO A 11 21.21 24.64 1.51
C PRO A 11 19.75 24.25 1.23
N VAL A 12 18.83 25.03 1.75
CA VAL A 12 17.42 24.85 1.46
C VAL A 12 17.17 25.07 -0.04
N ILE A 13 16.59 24.07 -0.68
CA ILE A 13 16.12 24.15 -2.06
C ILE A 13 14.67 24.59 -1.98
N SER A 14 14.35 25.73 -2.63
CA SER A 14 12.99 26.24 -2.63
C SER A 14 12.11 25.40 -3.55
N SER A 15 10.90 25.08 -3.08
CA SER A 15 9.89 24.34 -3.84
C SER A 15 9.18 25.16 -4.93
N ARG A 16 9.47 26.46 -5.03
CA ARG A 16 8.73 27.38 -5.89
C ARG A 16 8.90 27.18 -7.39
N LEU A 17 9.87 26.36 -7.78
CA LEU A 17 10.16 26.07 -9.18
C LEU A 17 10.29 24.56 -9.32
N GLU A 18 9.59 23.97 -10.29
CA GLU A 18 9.87 22.61 -10.72
C GLU A 18 11.33 22.55 -11.19
N GLN A 19 12.19 21.96 -10.38
CA GLN A 19 13.63 21.95 -10.61
C GLN A 19 14.21 20.57 -10.32
N GLU A 20 15.09 20.15 -11.20
CA GLU A 20 16.04 19.09 -10.91
C GLU A 20 17.33 19.74 -10.40
N VAL A 21 17.75 19.36 -9.21
CA VAL A 21 18.96 19.89 -8.58
C VAL A 21 19.91 18.75 -8.31
N GLU A 22 21.16 18.90 -8.73
CA GLU A 22 22.22 17.93 -8.49
C GLU A 22 23.35 18.56 -7.65
N TYR A 23 23.80 17.82 -6.62
CA TYR A 23 24.93 18.19 -5.79
C TYR A 23 25.90 17.03 -5.63
N SER A 24 27.20 17.34 -5.69
CA SER A 24 28.28 16.40 -5.37
C SER A 24 28.92 16.79 -4.03
N PHE A 25 29.02 15.83 -3.13
CA PHE A 25 29.66 16.05 -1.83
C PHE A 25 31.17 15.96 -1.95
N VAL A 26 31.88 16.91 -1.34
CA VAL A 26 33.35 17.05 -1.47
C VAL A 26 34.09 15.98 -0.66
N TYR A 27 33.60 15.67 0.55
CA TYR A 27 34.23 14.67 1.44
C TYR A 27 33.81 13.22 1.15
N GLY A 28 33.17 12.97 0.06
CA GLY A 28 32.75 11.66 -0.38
C GLY A 28 32.52 11.66 -1.89
N ARG A 29 32.33 10.49 -2.46
CA ARG A 29 31.94 10.35 -3.88
C ARG A 29 30.42 10.47 -4.06
N SER A 30 29.70 10.72 -2.97
CA SER A 30 28.24 10.75 -2.95
C SER A 30 27.71 11.90 -3.79
N ARG A 31 26.74 11.60 -4.63
CA ARG A 31 25.94 12.59 -5.36
C ARG A 31 24.49 12.48 -4.95
N ILE A 32 23.80 13.60 -4.89
CA ILE A 32 22.37 13.66 -4.66
C ILE A 32 21.70 14.39 -5.81
N ARG A 33 20.62 13.81 -6.31
CA ARG A 33 19.74 14.43 -7.29
C ARG A 33 18.36 14.54 -6.67
N ILE A 34 17.78 15.72 -6.70
CA ILE A 34 16.46 16.02 -6.16
C ILE A 34 15.62 16.53 -7.31
N ASP A 35 14.58 15.77 -7.68
CA ASP A 35 13.57 16.12 -8.66
C ASP A 35 12.31 16.55 -7.90
N TYR A 36 11.95 17.81 -8.00
CA TYR A 36 10.83 18.40 -7.29
C TYR A 36 9.67 18.71 -8.22
N ARG A 37 8.47 18.23 -7.88
CA ARG A 37 7.22 18.42 -8.63
C ARG A 37 6.17 19.05 -7.74
N LEU A 38 5.68 20.24 -8.15
CA LEU A 38 4.67 20.99 -7.39
C LEU A 38 3.29 20.34 -7.42
N ASN A 39 2.97 19.63 -8.49
CA ASN A 39 1.68 19.00 -8.67
C ASN A 39 1.86 17.66 -9.39
N ASP A 40 2.09 16.61 -8.63
CA ASP A 40 2.18 15.29 -9.21
C ASP A 40 0.79 14.82 -9.66
N LEU A 41 0.66 14.53 -10.95
CA LEU A 41 -0.61 14.16 -11.58
C LEU A 41 -1.28 12.92 -10.95
N ALA A 42 -0.48 12.05 -10.33
CA ALA A 42 -1.00 10.84 -9.71
C ALA A 42 -1.55 11.07 -8.30
N THR A 43 -0.99 12.02 -7.57
CA THR A 43 -1.31 12.24 -6.14
C THR A 43 -1.96 13.58 -5.86
N GLY A 44 -1.87 14.55 -6.78
CA GLY A 44 -2.29 15.94 -6.55
C GLY A 44 -1.48 16.66 -5.47
N SER A 45 -0.33 16.09 -5.08
CA SER A 45 0.50 16.57 -3.98
C SER A 45 1.86 17.04 -4.49
N GLU A 46 2.55 17.83 -3.68
CA GLU A 46 3.96 18.15 -3.92
C GLU A 46 4.81 16.89 -3.64
N VAL A 47 5.64 16.53 -4.59
CA VAL A 47 6.51 15.33 -4.51
C VAL A 47 7.96 15.71 -4.76
N ALA A 48 8.85 15.29 -3.89
CA ALA A 48 10.29 15.35 -4.08
C ALA A 48 10.86 13.93 -4.20
N VAL A 49 11.42 13.61 -5.36
CA VAL A 49 12.15 12.36 -5.57
C VAL A 49 13.63 12.60 -5.31
N VAL A 50 14.17 11.93 -4.32
CA VAL A 50 15.56 12.05 -3.92
C VAL A 50 16.32 10.79 -4.33
N ARG A 51 17.35 10.96 -5.16
CA ARG A 51 18.27 9.88 -5.57
C ARG A 51 19.64 10.14 -4.97
N LEU A 52 20.16 9.14 -4.28
CA LEU A 52 21.52 9.14 -3.75
C LEU A 52 22.36 8.14 -4.56
N GLU A 53 23.42 8.62 -5.18
CA GLU A 53 24.39 7.81 -5.90
C GLU A 53 25.66 7.70 -5.07
N GLU A 54 26.19 6.48 -4.93
CA GLU A 54 27.35 6.16 -4.10
C GLU A 54 27.26 6.77 -2.69
N PRO A 55 26.15 6.54 -1.93
CA PRO A 55 25.97 7.18 -0.64
C PRO A 55 27.03 6.73 0.35
N ALA A 56 27.66 7.69 1.01
CA ALA A 56 28.55 7.39 2.14
C ALA A 56 27.76 6.70 3.25
N ALA A 57 28.38 5.70 3.89
CA ALA A 57 27.77 5.01 5.02
C ALA A 57 27.59 5.96 6.21
N GLY A 58 26.46 5.88 6.88
CA GLY A 58 26.11 6.68 8.03
C GLY A 58 24.73 7.33 7.96
N VAL A 59 24.51 8.33 8.81
CA VAL A 59 23.20 8.98 8.93
C VAL A 59 23.10 10.16 7.97
N TRP A 60 22.17 10.05 7.03
CA TRP A 60 21.72 11.15 6.17
C TRP A 60 20.55 11.85 6.80
N THR A 61 20.58 13.18 6.86
CA THR A 61 19.51 13.98 7.47
C THR A 61 18.81 14.82 6.40
N PHE A 62 17.50 14.63 6.25
CA PHE A 62 16.64 15.45 5.40
C PHE A 62 15.80 16.36 6.30
N GLN A 63 15.97 17.66 6.14
CA GLN A 63 15.23 18.66 6.87
C GLN A 63 14.28 19.40 5.93
N LEU A 64 12.99 19.31 6.20
CA LEU A 64 11.96 20.09 5.53
C LEU A 64 11.79 21.40 6.28
N VAL A 65 11.67 22.50 5.52
CA VAL A 65 11.44 23.84 6.07
C VAL A 65 10.14 24.33 5.48
N GLN A 66 9.18 24.61 6.34
CA GLN A 66 7.90 25.17 5.93
C GLN A 66 8.04 26.70 5.78
N GLU A 67 7.69 27.23 4.62
CA GLU A 67 7.81 28.67 4.33
C GLU A 67 6.55 29.46 4.71
N SER A 68 5.41 28.80 4.89
CA SER A 68 4.14 29.46 5.24
C SER A 68 3.61 29.02 6.60
N ALA A 69 2.87 29.89 7.28
CA ALA A 69 2.19 29.53 8.51
C ALA A 69 1.07 28.52 8.23
N GLY A 70 1.08 27.38 8.93
CA GLY A 70 0.09 26.33 8.79
C GLY A 70 0.64 24.99 9.31
N TYR A 71 -0.21 23.96 9.36
CA TYR A 71 0.22 22.60 9.68
C TYR A 71 0.57 21.88 8.41
N GLY A 72 1.86 21.68 8.14
CA GLY A 72 2.34 20.84 7.05
C GLY A 72 2.61 19.43 7.57
N ALA A 73 1.93 18.43 7.02
CA ALA A 73 2.32 17.04 7.19
C ALA A 73 3.12 16.60 5.95
N PHE A 74 4.13 15.78 6.15
CA PHE A 74 4.87 15.16 5.06
C PHE A 74 5.06 13.67 5.33
N HIS A 75 5.20 12.93 4.26
CA HIS A 75 5.55 11.52 4.30
C HIS A 75 6.84 11.30 3.52
N MET A 76 7.62 10.34 3.96
CA MET A 76 8.84 9.93 3.28
C MET A 76 8.88 8.42 3.19
N TRP A 77 9.16 7.90 2.00
CA TRP A 77 9.20 6.47 1.74
C TRP A 77 10.55 6.08 1.13
N LEU A 78 11.00 4.89 1.46
CA LEU A 78 12.05 4.20 0.74
C LEU A 78 11.42 3.28 -0.31
N PRO A 79 12.11 2.99 -1.42
CA PRO A 79 11.70 1.91 -2.31
C PRO A 79 11.58 0.58 -1.58
N ILE A 80 10.86 -0.38 -2.17
CA ILE A 80 10.83 -1.74 -1.62
C ILE A 80 12.26 -2.30 -1.55
N ARG A 81 12.53 -3.08 -0.52
CA ARG A 81 13.89 -3.52 -0.16
C ARG A 81 14.64 -4.20 -1.31
N GLN A 82 13.94 -4.86 -2.24
CA GLN A 82 14.56 -5.49 -3.41
C GLN A 82 15.16 -4.50 -4.43
N PHE A 83 14.78 -3.23 -4.36
CA PHE A 83 15.28 -2.17 -5.24
C PHE A 83 16.27 -1.20 -4.56
N VAL A 84 16.70 -1.55 -3.35
CA VAL A 84 17.65 -0.73 -2.59
C VAL A 84 18.92 -1.54 -2.38
N ASP A 85 20.06 -1.00 -2.82
CA ASP A 85 21.37 -1.59 -2.55
C ASP A 85 21.74 -1.37 -1.06
N GLY A 86 22.18 -2.45 -0.41
CA GLY A 86 22.60 -2.40 0.97
C GLY A 86 21.47 -2.30 2.01
N SER A 87 21.81 -1.89 3.21
CA SER A 87 20.86 -1.68 4.32
C SER A 87 20.54 -0.19 4.46
N VAL A 88 19.43 0.23 3.92
CA VAL A 88 18.90 1.59 4.11
C VAL A 88 17.61 1.51 4.90
N GLU A 89 17.50 2.28 5.97
CA GLU A 89 16.34 2.28 6.84
C GLU A 89 16.13 3.67 7.48
N PHE A 90 14.90 3.95 7.88
CA PHE A 90 14.64 5.11 8.72
C PHE A 90 15.03 4.82 10.17
N LEU A 91 15.65 5.77 10.86
CA LEU A 91 15.97 5.62 12.29
C LEU A 91 14.72 5.48 13.17
N ARG A 92 13.59 6.04 12.74
CA ARG A 92 12.28 5.93 13.41
C ARG A 92 11.20 5.67 12.36
N PRO A 93 11.08 4.43 11.85
CA PRO A 93 10.09 4.10 10.84
C PRO A 93 8.68 4.14 11.41
N ASN A 94 7.73 4.59 10.58
CA ASN A 94 6.31 4.44 10.83
C ASN A 94 5.72 3.49 9.78
N PRO A 95 5.07 2.38 10.18
CA PRO A 95 4.54 1.41 9.24
C PRO A 95 3.23 1.86 8.56
N ASP A 96 2.61 2.94 9.01
CA ASP A 96 1.33 3.41 8.49
C ASP A 96 1.50 4.22 7.20
N SER A 97 0.44 4.29 6.39
CA SER A 97 0.40 4.97 5.08
C SER A 97 1.48 4.44 4.12
N THR A 98 1.62 3.12 4.08
CA THR A 98 2.60 2.40 3.25
C THR A 98 1.95 1.60 2.11
N LEU A 99 0.69 1.86 1.80
CA LEU A 99 0.03 1.32 0.62
C LEU A 99 0.66 1.91 -0.64
N THR A 100 0.88 1.05 -1.64
CA THR A 100 1.44 1.45 -2.93
C THR A 100 0.37 1.53 -4.01
N ALA A 101 0.63 2.29 -5.07
CA ALA A 101 -0.24 2.30 -6.24
C ALA A 101 -0.28 0.89 -6.88
N PRO A 102 -1.44 0.45 -7.42
CA PRO A 102 -2.72 1.16 -7.48
C PRO A 102 -3.65 0.94 -6.27
N ALA A 103 -3.20 0.25 -5.20
CA ALA A 103 -4.08 -0.19 -4.09
C ALA A 103 -4.82 0.96 -3.37
N TYR A 104 -4.31 2.18 -3.43
CA TYR A 104 -4.98 3.35 -2.86
C TYR A 104 -5.79 4.18 -3.89
N ALA A 105 -5.89 3.73 -5.15
CA ALA A 105 -6.70 4.41 -6.16
C ALA A 105 -8.19 4.36 -5.80
N GLU A 106 -8.97 5.30 -6.34
CA GLU A 106 -10.35 5.55 -5.92
C GLU A 106 -11.27 4.36 -6.20
N ASP A 107 -11.30 3.86 -7.41
CA ASP A 107 -12.20 2.78 -7.85
C ASP A 107 -11.55 1.39 -7.81
N VAL A 108 -10.54 1.21 -6.97
CA VAL A 108 -9.84 -0.06 -6.79
C VAL A 108 -10.17 -0.64 -5.42
N LEU A 109 -10.52 -1.91 -5.36
CA LEU A 109 -10.62 -2.65 -4.10
C LEU A 109 -9.21 -2.99 -3.60
N GLY A 110 -8.70 -2.15 -2.70
CA GLY A 110 -7.39 -2.34 -2.07
C GLY A 110 -7.44 -3.43 -1.01
N VAL A 111 -6.47 -4.34 -1.04
CA VAL A 111 -6.46 -5.50 -0.15
C VAL A 111 -5.13 -5.60 0.60
N SER A 112 -5.20 -5.78 1.91
CA SER A 112 -4.06 -6.20 2.72
C SER A 112 -4.03 -7.72 2.89
N ALA A 113 -2.89 -8.24 3.36
CA ALA A 113 -2.72 -9.66 3.58
C ALA A 113 -2.73 -10.03 5.06
N TYR A 114 -3.32 -11.19 5.37
CA TYR A 114 -3.24 -11.78 6.71
C TYR A 114 -3.02 -13.29 6.64
N ASN A 115 -2.58 -13.87 7.76
CA ASN A 115 -2.46 -15.32 7.93
C ASN A 115 -3.80 -15.90 8.40
N SER A 116 -4.46 -16.68 7.54
CA SER A 116 -5.76 -17.28 7.86
C SER A 116 -5.74 -18.37 8.94
N ARG A 117 -4.56 -18.91 9.27
CA ARG A 117 -4.43 -19.97 10.31
C ARG A 117 -4.49 -19.40 11.73
N ASN A 118 -3.94 -18.20 11.93
CA ASN A 118 -3.85 -17.56 13.24
C ASN A 118 -4.44 -16.15 13.31
N ASN A 119 -5.02 -15.67 12.21
CA ASN A 119 -5.61 -14.34 12.06
C ASN A 119 -4.63 -13.16 12.23
N SER A 120 -3.31 -13.39 12.21
CA SER A 120 -2.32 -12.34 12.33
C SER A 120 -2.19 -11.54 11.03
N PHE A 121 -1.99 -10.25 11.15
CA PHE A 121 -1.65 -9.38 10.02
C PHE A 121 -0.29 -9.77 9.42
N TYR A 122 -0.18 -9.74 8.10
CA TYR A 122 1.10 -10.00 7.43
C TYR A 122 2.01 -8.79 7.54
N VAL A 123 3.16 -8.95 8.21
CA VAL A 123 4.07 -7.85 8.55
C VAL A 123 4.58 -7.06 7.33
N ASN A 124 4.71 -7.72 6.18
CA ASN A 124 5.13 -7.08 4.93
C ASN A 124 3.98 -6.49 4.11
N SER A 125 2.76 -6.55 4.62
CA SER A 125 1.61 -5.90 3.97
C SER A 125 1.63 -4.40 4.21
N GLY A 126 1.33 -3.62 3.18
CA GLY A 126 1.09 -2.19 3.33
C GLY A 126 -0.07 -1.92 4.28
N ARG A 127 0.03 -0.79 4.99
CA ARG A 127 -0.95 -0.34 5.99
C ARG A 127 -1.52 1.01 5.58
N GLY A 128 -2.79 1.19 5.85
CA GLY A 128 -3.51 2.44 5.57
C GLY A 128 -3.25 3.54 6.62
N PHE A 129 -3.98 4.61 6.60
CA PHE A 129 -4.99 4.93 5.60
C PHE A 129 -4.33 5.59 4.38
N ALA A 130 -5.09 5.83 3.29
CA ALA A 130 -4.60 6.65 2.20
C ALA A 130 -4.28 8.08 2.68
N LEU A 131 -3.41 8.80 1.97
CA LEU A 131 -2.96 10.14 2.38
C LEU A 131 -4.08 11.18 2.40
N ASP A 132 -5.08 11.00 1.55
CA ASP A 132 -6.29 11.83 1.47
C ASP A 132 -7.35 11.49 2.52
N GLY A 133 -7.04 10.58 3.44
CA GLY A 133 -7.90 10.14 4.53
C GLY A 133 -8.90 9.04 4.16
N ARG A 134 -8.96 8.61 2.90
CA ARG A 134 -9.80 7.48 2.50
C ARG A 134 -9.38 6.21 3.23
N ILE A 135 -10.38 5.38 3.54
CA ILE A 135 -10.14 4.10 4.20
C ILE A 135 -9.63 3.11 3.17
N LYS A 136 -8.34 2.85 3.24
CA LYS A 136 -7.58 1.88 2.45
C LYS A 136 -6.63 1.13 3.39
N PRO A 137 -6.45 -0.20 3.23
CA PRO A 137 -7.16 -1.07 2.31
C PRO A 137 -8.64 -1.14 2.69
N GLU A 138 -9.53 -1.50 1.76
CA GLU A 138 -10.93 -1.76 2.11
C GLU A 138 -11.06 -3.03 2.95
N LEU A 139 -10.34 -4.08 2.58
CA LEU A 139 -10.42 -5.38 3.23
C LEU A 139 -9.05 -6.05 3.38
N ALA A 140 -9.00 -7.09 4.19
CA ALA A 140 -7.89 -8.01 4.24
C ALA A 140 -8.31 -9.38 3.68
N ALA A 141 -7.39 -10.04 2.95
CA ALA A 141 -7.61 -11.39 2.46
C ALA A 141 -6.44 -12.31 2.86
N PRO A 142 -6.65 -13.64 2.87
CA PRO A 142 -5.57 -14.60 3.10
C PRO A 142 -4.43 -14.40 2.12
N GLY A 143 -3.19 -14.29 2.62
CA GLY A 143 -2.00 -14.04 1.81
C GLY A 143 -0.73 -14.63 2.38
N VAL A 144 -0.83 -15.48 3.41
CA VAL A 144 0.35 -16.06 4.10
C VAL A 144 0.27 -17.57 4.09
N ASP A 145 1.36 -18.22 3.72
CA ASP A 145 1.51 -19.68 3.64
C ASP A 145 0.40 -20.36 2.84
N LEU A 146 0.03 -19.76 1.73
CA LEU A 146 -0.96 -20.32 0.83
C LEU A 146 -0.33 -21.39 -0.07
N SER A 147 -1.07 -22.47 -0.30
CA SER A 147 -0.74 -23.47 -1.30
C SER A 147 -1.07 -22.92 -2.70
N VAL A 148 -0.05 -22.75 -3.52
CA VAL A 148 -0.17 -22.17 -4.86
C VAL A 148 0.37 -23.12 -5.91
N ALA A 149 -0.19 -23.08 -7.13
CA ALA A 149 0.38 -23.76 -8.26
C ALA A 149 1.70 -23.10 -8.68
N SER A 150 2.79 -23.85 -8.60
CA SER A 150 4.15 -23.37 -8.87
C SER A 150 4.65 -23.72 -10.27
N GLY A 151 3.96 -24.56 -10.98
CA GLY A 151 4.33 -25.00 -12.32
C GLY A 151 3.78 -26.38 -12.65
N MET A 152 4.14 -26.89 -13.81
CA MET A 152 3.83 -28.26 -14.22
C MET A 152 5.11 -29.06 -14.43
N LEU A 153 5.23 -30.21 -13.79
CA LEU A 153 6.31 -31.14 -14.00
C LEU A 153 5.73 -32.47 -14.49
N ARG A 154 6.12 -32.93 -15.71
CA ARG A 154 5.67 -34.18 -16.33
C ARG A 154 4.13 -34.32 -16.33
N GLY A 155 3.40 -33.23 -16.57
CA GLY A 155 1.93 -33.25 -16.61
C GLY A 155 1.23 -33.17 -15.24
N SER A 156 1.98 -33.07 -14.15
CA SER A 156 1.42 -32.90 -12.81
C SER A 156 1.68 -31.48 -12.30
N THR A 157 0.68 -30.89 -11.66
CA THR A 157 0.83 -29.57 -11.02
C THR A 157 1.74 -29.67 -9.82
N VAL A 158 2.79 -28.85 -9.79
CA VAL A 158 3.65 -28.68 -8.63
C VAL A 158 3.04 -27.61 -7.71
N VAL A 159 2.84 -27.96 -6.46
CA VAL A 159 2.31 -27.05 -5.43
C VAL A 159 3.45 -26.57 -4.55
N ALA A 160 3.49 -25.27 -4.31
CA ALA A 160 4.41 -24.65 -3.38
C ALA A 160 3.65 -23.83 -2.34
N SER A 161 4.28 -23.56 -1.19
CA SER A 161 3.78 -22.57 -0.23
C SER A 161 4.36 -21.21 -0.56
N ALA A 162 3.53 -20.18 -0.56
CA ALA A 162 3.95 -18.82 -0.82
C ALA A 162 3.19 -17.82 0.07
N SER A 163 3.82 -16.65 0.28
CA SER A 163 3.23 -15.54 1.05
C SER A 163 3.43 -14.22 0.31
N GLY A 164 2.42 -13.37 0.33
CA GLY A 164 2.48 -12.05 -0.29
C GLY A 164 1.12 -11.39 -0.43
N THR A 165 1.12 -10.07 -0.52
CA THR A 165 -0.08 -9.28 -0.81
C THR A 165 -0.66 -9.56 -2.21
N SER A 166 0.19 -9.95 -3.16
CA SER A 166 -0.25 -10.41 -4.48
C SER A 166 -1.15 -11.64 -4.41
N LEU A 167 -0.89 -12.55 -3.45
CA LEU A 167 -1.75 -13.70 -3.22
C LEU A 167 -3.07 -13.31 -2.59
N ALA A 168 -3.05 -12.36 -1.64
CA ALA A 168 -4.27 -11.80 -1.07
C ALA A 168 -5.14 -11.15 -2.15
N ALA A 169 -4.54 -10.40 -3.06
CA ALA A 169 -5.22 -9.81 -4.21
C ALA A 169 -5.81 -10.87 -5.13
N ALA A 170 -5.09 -11.95 -5.41
CA ALA A 170 -5.58 -13.08 -6.23
C ALA A 170 -6.77 -13.79 -5.56
N VAL A 171 -6.73 -14.02 -4.25
CA VAL A 171 -7.85 -14.60 -3.49
C VAL A 171 -9.08 -13.68 -3.55
N MET A 172 -8.88 -12.38 -3.34
CA MET A 172 -9.97 -11.40 -3.46
C MET A 172 -10.55 -11.37 -4.88
N SER A 173 -9.71 -11.41 -5.92
CA SER A 173 -10.17 -11.45 -7.32
C SER A 173 -11.03 -12.68 -7.60
N GLY A 174 -10.64 -13.84 -7.06
CA GLY A 174 -11.46 -15.07 -7.16
C GLY A 174 -12.81 -14.92 -6.47
N ALA A 175 -12.83 -14.33 -5.29
CA ALA A 175 -14.09 -14.03 -4.57
C ALA A 175 -14.98 -13.05 -5.34
N CYS A 176 -14.39 -11.99 -5.91
CA CYS A 176 -15.12 -11.07 -6.78
C CYS A 176 -15.70 -11.77 -8.02
N ALA A 177 -14.93 -12.68 -8.65
CA ALA A 177 -15.41 -13.42 -9.80
C ALA A 177 -16.62 -14.31 -9.46
N GLN A 178 -16.60 -15.01 -8.33
CA GLN A 178 -17.74 -15.80 -7.85
C GLN A 178 -18.98 -14.91 -7.58
N PHE A 179 -18.77 -13.77 -6.97
CA PHE A 179 -19.87 -12.84 -6.70
C PHE A 179 -20.43 -12.23 -8.01
N LEU A 180 -19.56 -11.86 -8.95
CA LEU A 180 -20.00 -11.37 -10.26
C LEU A 180 -20.72 -12.43 -11.09
N GLN A 181 -20.35 -13.70 -10.96
CA GLN A 181 -21.12 -14.80 -11.56
C GLN A 181 -22.55 -14.78 -11.07
N TRP A 182 -22.76 -14.75 -9.77
CA TRP A 182 -24.08 -14.66 -9.16
C TRP A 182 -24.84 -13.39 -9.58
N CYS A 183 -24.16 -12.24 -9.61
CA CYS A 183 -24.80 -10.98 -9.99
C CYS A 183 -25.22 -10.96 -11.46
N VAL A 184 -24.28 -11.23 -12.37
CA VAL A 184 -24.44 -10.97 -13.81
C VAL A 184 -24.93 -12.21 -14.55
N GLN A 185 -24.26 -13.37 -14.39
CA GLN A 185 -24.61 -14.57 -15.14
C GLN A 185 -25.93 -15.18 -14.65
N ASP A 186 -26.13 -15.23 -13.34
CA ASP A 186 -27.36 -15.77 -12.76
C ASP A 186 -28.47 -14.71 -12.70
N GLY A 187 -28.20 -13.47 -13.11
CA GLY A 187 -29.18 -12.39 -13.29
C GLY A 187 -29.72 -11.77 -12.00
N ASN A 188 -29.06 -12.00 -10.85
CA ASN A 188 -29.55 -11.47 -9.55
C ASN A 188 -29.32 -9.97 -9.37
N TYR A 189 -28.23 -9.42 -9.95
CA TYR A 189 -27.93 -7.98 -9.94
C TYR A 189 -27.07 -7.60 -11.16
N PRO A 190 -27.65 -7.62 -12.39
CA PRO A 190 -26.88 -7.46 -13.63
C PRO A 190 -26.23 -6.09 -13.79
N ASP A 191 -26.76 -5.04 -13.17
CA ASP A 191 -26.25 -3.65 -13.24
C ASP A 191 -25.21 -3.35 -12.17
N ILE A 192 -24.56 -4.35 -11.59
CA ILE A 192 -23.53 -4.15 -10.57
C ILE A 192 -22.36 -3.34 -11.13
N ASN A 193 -21.89 -2.38 -10.34
CA ASN A 193 -20.69 -1.59 -10.62
C ASN A 193 -19.61 -1.80 -9.54
N GLY A 194 -18.40 -1.27 -9.76
CA GLY A 194 -17.26 -1.43 -8.84
C GLY A 194 -17.56 -0.95 -7.42
N THR A 195 -18.18 0.21 -7.28
CA THR A 195 -18.53 0.76 -5.96
C THR A 195 -19.55 -0.12 -5.22
N SER A 196 -20.57 -0.62 -5.92
CA SER A 196 -21.55 -1.54 -5.36
C SER A 196 -20.88 -2.86 -4.93
N LEU A 197 -20.00 -3.40 -5.77
CA LEU A 197 -19.24 -4.60 -5.44
C LEU A 197 -18.42 -4.42 -4.16
N ILE A 198 -17.66 -3.34 -4.05
CA ILE A 198 -16.90 -3.02 -2.84
C ILE A 198 -17.81 -2.95 -1.62
N ASN A 199 -18.96 -2.28 -1.74
CA ASN A 199 -19.92 -2.15 -0.64
C ASN A 199 -20.47 -3.50 -0.17
N PHE A 200 -20.78 -4.41 -1.08
CA PHE A 200 -21.22 -5.76 -0.71
C PHE A 200 -20.16 -6.50 0.12
N PHE A 201 -18.91 -6.49 -0.34
CA PHE A 201 -17.82 -7.14 0.39
C PHE A 201 -17.51 -6.47 1.72
N VAL A 202 -17.59 -5.15 1.81
CA VAL A 202 -17.40 -4.41 3.08
C VAL A 202 -18.50 -4.76 4.08
N ARG A 203 -19.75 -4.90 3.64
CA ARG A 203 -20.87 -5.23 4.52
C ARG A 203 -20.83 -6.67 5.01
N GLY A 204 -20.47 -7.61 4.14
CA GLY A 204 -20.31 -9.02 4.49
C GLY A 204 -19.00 -9.37 5.19
N ALA A 205 -18.07 -8.43 5.37
CA ALA A 205 -16.74 -8.70 5.90
C ALA A 205 -16.80 -9.25 7.34
N ALA A 206 -15.97 -10.26 7.61
CA ALA A 206 -15.79 -10.79 8.96
C ALA A 206 -15.01 -9.80 9.83
N ARG A 207 -15.52 -9.52 11.01
CA ARG A 207 -14.94 -8.58 11.98
C ARG A 207 -14.71 -9.28 13.31
N ASP A 208 -13.52 -9.05 13.88
CA ASP A 208 -13.18 -9.51 15.21
C ASP A 208 -13.71 -8.50 16.24
N ALA A 209 -14.50 -8.98 17.21
CA ALA A 209 -15.06 -8.13 18.25
C ALA A 209 -14.00 -7.47 19.16
N SER A 210 -12.79 -7.98 19.16
CA SER A 210 -11.65 -7.42 19.92
C SER A 210 -11.01 -6.21 19.24
N GLN A 211 -11.41 -5.89 17.99
CA GLN A 211 -10.82 -4.83 17.18
C GLN A 211 -11.86 -3.80 16.76
N SER A 212 -11.43 -2.55 16.64
CA SER A 212 -12.23 -1.49 16.02
C SER A 212 -12.08 -1.51 14.50
N TYR A 213 -13.16 -1.28 13.79
CA TYR A 213 -13.20 -1.16 12.33
C TYR A 213 -13.88 0.15 11.90
N PRO A 214 -13.41 0.80 10.80
CA PRO A 214 -12.26 0.40 10.00
C PRO A 214 -10.92 0.65 10.71
N ASN A 215 -9.90 -0.11 10.37
CA ASN A 215 -8.54 0.08 10.88
C ASN A 215 -7.47 0.00 9.79
N ARG A 216 -6.25 0.43 10.13
CA ARG A 216 -5.15 0.58 9.15
C ARG A 216 -4.62 -0.74 8.59
N THR A 217 -4.92 -1.87 9.22
CA THR A 217 -4.41 -3.19 8.83
C THR A 217 -5.42 -4.02 8.07
N PHE A 218 -6.66 -4.07 8.56
CA PHE A 218 -7.72 -4.92 8.00
C PHE A 218 -8.81 -4.14 7.26
N GLY A 219 -8.68 -2.81 7.16
CA GLY A 219 -9.74 -1.97 6.59
C GLY A 219 -11.06 -2.16 7.32
N PHE A 220 -12.11 -2.49 6.59
CA PHE A 220 -13.45 -2.76 7.13
C PHE A 220 -13.61 -4.19 7.67
N GLY A 221 -12.62 -5.06 7.49
CA GLY A 221 -12.65 -6.44 7.97
C GLY A 221 -11.91 -7.41 7.05
N LYS A 222 -12.10 -8.70 7.30
CA LYS A 222 -11.53 -9.79 6.51
C LYS A 222 -12.52 -10.26 5.46
N LEU A 223 -12.01 -10.68 4.31
CA LEU A 223 -12.81 -11.29 3.26
C LEU A 223 -13.62 -12.46 3.81
N ASP A 224 -14.94 -12.40 3.62
CA ASP A 224 -15.89 -13.45 3.94
C ASP A 224 -16.99 -13.49 2.86
N VAL A 225 -16.85 -14.41 1.91
CA VAL A 225 -17.80 -14.57 0.82
C VAL A 225 -19.15 -15.07 1.34
N ALA A 226 -19.15 -15.98 2.32
CA ALA A 226 -20.40 -16.46 2.92
C ALA A 226 -21.13 -15.31 3.62
N GLY A 227 -20.40 -14.48 4.37
CA GLY A 227 -20.96 -13.30 5.03
C GLY A 227 -21.59 -12.29 4.05
N VAL A 228 -21.07 -12.17 2.82
CA VAL A 228 -21.73 -11.36 1.77
C VAL A 228 -23.10 -11.90 1.44
N PHE A 229 -23.23 -13.20 1.20
CA PHE A 229 -24.50 -13.82 0.86
C PHE A 229 -25.48 -13.85 2.05
N ASP A 230 -24.99 -14.07 3.27
CA ASP A 230 -25.79 -14.01 4.49
C ASP A 230 -26.38 -12.61 4.71
N TRP A 231 -25.56 -11.56 4.46
CA TRP A 231 -26.04 -10.18 4.54
C TRP A 231 -27.13 -9.90 3.50
N ILE A 232 -26.97 -10.34 2.24
CA ILE A 232 -27.97 -10.21 1.19
C ILE A 232 -29.26 -10.95 1.58
N ALA A 233 -29.14 -12.19 2.06
CA ALA A 233 -30.28 -12.99 2.50
C ALA A 233 -31.02 -12.34 3.67
N GLY A 234 -30.32 -11.64 4.56
CA GLY A 234 -30.91 -10.87 5.65
C GLY A 234 -31.77 -9.70 5.17
N ILE A 235 -31.36 -9.00 4.09
CA ILE A 235 -32.14 -7.90 3.50
C ILE A 235 -33.41 -8.41 2.81
N VAL A 236 -33.31 -9.55 2.10
CA VAL A 236 -34.45 -10.10 1.36
C VAL A 236 -35.53 -10.66 2.27
N ARG A 237 -35.18 -11.03 3.52
CA ARG A 237 -36.13 -11.61 4.51
C ARG A 237 -36.73 -10.60 5.49
N GLY A 238 -36.21 -9.38 5.54
CA GLY A 238 -36.66 -8.29 6.40
C GLY A 238 -37.58 -7.33 5.66
#